data_72f4ed55dad9d2d0639d65fa6e5c09fb
#
_entry.id   72f4ed55dad9d2d0639d65fa6e5c09fb
#
_cell.length_a   1.000
_cell.length_b   1.000
_cell.length_c   1.000
_cell.angle_alpha   90.00
_cell.angle_beta   90.00
_cell.angle_gamma   90.00
#
_symmetry.space_group_name_H-M   'P 1'
#
loop_
_entity.id
_entity.type
_entity.pdbx_description
1 polymer ?
#
loop_
_entity_poly.entity_id
_entity_poly.type
_entity_poly.pdbx_seq_one_letter_code
_entity_poly.pdbx_strand_id
1 'polypeptide(L)'
;MKKIILVSFVLSTIMACTNQNPLLTEQNTPYGVPAFDKVKIEHYMPAFEKAIAENKAEIEAIVNNPEAPTFANTIEALDRSGELLDKVVGVFFNVLEADGNDEMNKIAEEVTPLLSALSDGIILNDALFQRVKTVYEQRESLALNGEQMRLLTETFKSFANNGANLPEDKKERLRAINQELGLLSLQFGNNVVAETNVY
;
A
#
# COMPACT_ATOMS: atom_id res chain seq x y z
N MET A 1 -42.01 -49.69 25.33
CA MET A 1 -41.09 -49.77 24.17
C MET A 1 -40.87 -48.34 23.67
N LYS A 2 -39.78 -47.71 24.03
CA LYS A 2 -39.47 -46.31 23.63
C LYS A 2 -38.60 -46.39 22.36
N LYS A 3 -39.11 -45.86 21.25
CA LYS A 3 -38.37 -45.76 20.00
C LYS A 3 -37.44 -44.55 20.07
N ILE A 4 -36.14 -44.78 20.06
CA ILE A 4 -35.10 -43.75 19.95
C ILE A 4 -34.92 -43.47 18.45
N ILE A 5 -35.30 -42.27 18.00
CA ILE A 5 -35.04 -41.78 16.66
C ILE A 5 -33.65 -41.13 16.70
N LEU A 6 -32.71 -41.80 16.04
CA LEU A 6 -31.34 -41.30 15.83
C LEU A 6 -31.37 -40.31 14.63
N VAL A 7 -31.39 -39.01 14.92
CA VAL A 7 -31.23 -37.98 13.89
C VAL A 7 -29.73 -37.86 13.57
N SER A 8 -29.33 -38.43 12.45
CA SER A 8 -27.98 -38.29 11.93
C SER A 8 -27.84 -36.92 11.28
N PHE A 9 -27.16 -35.96 11.96
CA PHE A 9 -26.84 -34.65 11.43
C PHE A 9 -25.60 -34.80 10.54
N VAL A 10 -25.83 -34.94 9.24
CA VAL A 10 -24.74 -34.92 8.24
C VAL A 10 -24.27 -33.48 8.09
N LEU A 11 -23.19 -33.16 8.76
CA LEU A 11 -22.47 -31.88 8.60
C LEU A 11 -21.73 -31.92 7.25
N SER A 12 -22.38 -31.43 6.20
CA SER A 12 -21.75 -31.22 4.90
C SER A 12 -20.76 -30.06 5.04
N THR A 13 -19.51 -30.37 5.30
CA THR A 13 -18.39 -29.42 5.12
C THR A 13 -18.28 -29.13 3.62
N ILE A 14 -18.88 -28.01 3.20
CA ILE A 14 -18.60 -27.40 1.92
C ILE A 14 -17.16 -26.91 2.01
N MET A 15 -16.19 -27.71 1.54
CA MET A 15 -14.87 -27.20 1.17
C MET A 15 -15.09 -26.29 -0.04
N ALA A 16 -15.39 -25.03 0.21
CA ALA A 16 -15.20 -23.99 -0.78
C ALA A 16 -13.69 -24.00 -1.07
N CYS A 17 -13.30 -24.50 -2.24
CA CYS A 17 -12.03 -24.17 -2.83
C CYS A 17 -12.07 -22.65 -3.06
N THR A 18 -11.71 -21.89 -2.07
CA THR A 18 -11.39 -20.48 -2.27
C THR A 18 -10.16 -20.48 -3.14
N ASN A 19 -10.31 -20.11 -4.42
CA ASN A 19 -9.21 -19.70 -5.25
C ASN A 19 -8.57 -18.52 -4.54
N GLN A 20 -7.56 -18.80 -3.70
CA GLN A 20 -6.86 -17.75 -2.98
C GLN A 20 -6.13 -16.91 -4.02
N ASN A 21 -6.35 -15.59 -3.96
CA ASN A 21 -5.65 -14.66 -4.83
C ASN A 21 -4.13 -14.80 -4.62
N PRO A 22 -3.37 -15.16 -5.68
CA PRO A 22 -1.93 -15.41 -5.56
C PRO A 22 -1.14 -14.20 -5.06
N LEU A 23 -1.64 -12.98 -5.29
CA LEU A 23 -1.01 -11.75 -4.82
C LEU A 23 -1.13 -11.55 -3.30
N LEU A 24 -2.13 -12.19 -2.68
CA LEU A 24 -2.44 -12.08 -1.25
C LEU A 24 -1.91 -13.24 -0.42
N THR A 25 -1.23 -14.19 -1.06
CA THR A 25 -0.65 -15.36 -0.39
C THR A 25 0.86 -15.23 -0.29
N GLU A 26 1.44 -15.91 0.70
CA GLU A 26 2.88 -16.05 0.80
C GLU A 26 3.44 -16.79 -0.42
N GLN A 27 4.52 -16.28 -1.00
CA GLN A 27 5.13 -16.86 -2.20
C GLN A 27 6.10 -17.98 -1.80
N ASN A 28 5.67 -19.24 -1.95
CA ASN A 28 6.53 -20.41 -1.78
C ASN A 28 7.34 -20.72 -3.06
N THR A 29 7.97 -19.70 -3.63
CA THR A 29 8.79 -19.77 -4.83
C THR A 29 10.26 -19.52 -4.49
N PRO A 30 11.21 -19.96 -5.31
CA PRO A 30 12.60 -19.61 -5.11
C PRO A 30 12.78 -18.10 -5.04
N TYR A 31 13.49 -17.62 -4.00
CA TYR A 31 13.74 -16.19 -3.73
C TYR A 31 12.49 -15.33 -3.50
N GLY A 32 11.33 -15.91 -3.21
CA GLY A 32 10.09 -15.16 -3.02
C GLY A 32 9.54 -14.47 -4.27
N VAL A 33 9.98 -14.88 -5.46
CA VAL A 33 9.51 -14.31 -6.73
C VAL A 33 8.01 -14.55 -6.88
N PRO A 34 7.21 -13.55 -7.27
CA PRO A 34 5.78 -13.72 -7.51
C PRO A 34 5.51 -14.83 -8.53
N ALA A 35 4.50 -15.68 -8.26
CA ALA A 35 4.10 -16.74 -9.17
C ALA A 35 3.28 -16.15 -10.35
N PHE A 36 3.95 -15.46 -11.26
CA PHE A 36 3.33 -14.74 -12.38
C PHE A 36 2.44 -15.64 -13.25
N ASP A 37 2.76 -16.92 -13.39
CA ASP A 37 1.96 -17.93 -14.10
C ASP A 37 0.58 -18.18 -13.47
N LYS A 38 0.39 -17.80 -12.21
CA LYS A 38 -0.88 -17.95 -11.47
C LYS A 38 -1.66 -16.65 -11.32
N VAL A 39 -1.01 -15.51 -11.58
CA VAL A 39 -1.66 -14.21 -11.47
C VAL A 39 -2.48 -13.97 -12.74
N LYS A 40 -3.75 -13.57 -12.54
CA LYS A 40 -4.67 -13.18 -13.60
C LYS A 40 -5.12 -11.76 -13.41
N ILE A 41 -5.65 -11.14 -14.44
CA ILE A 41 -6.13 -9.75 -14.41
C ILE A 41 -7.18 -9.55 -13.30
N GLU A 42 -8.10 -10.51 -13.15
CA GLU A 42 -9.14 -10.50 -12.12
C GLU A 42 -8.62 -10.46 -10.66
N HIS A 43 -7.33 -10.77 -10.45
CA HIS A 43 -6.71 -10.78 -9.13
C HIS A 43 -6.26 -9.40 -8.66
N TYR A 44 -6.01 -8.45 -9.59
CA TYR A 44 -5.36 -7.18 -9.24
C TYR A 44 -6.25 -6.26 -8.40
N MET A 45 -7.47 -5.93 -8.86
CA MET A 45 -8.33 -5.01 -8.09
C MET A 45 -8.63 -5.48 -6.68
N PRO A 46 -9.03 -6.75 -6.42
CA PRO A 46 -9.22 -7.25 -5.06
C PRO A 46 -7.93 -7.23 -4.21
N ALA A 47 -6.76 -7.41 -4.85
CA ALA A 47 -5.48 -7.31 -4.15
C ALA A 47 -5.16 -5.87 -3.76
N PHE A 48 -5.37 -4.90 -4.65
CA PHE A 48 -5.22 -3.48 -4.34
C PHE A 48 -6.16 -3.02 -3.22
N GLU A 49 -7.44 -3.35 -3.30
CA GLU A 49 -8.42 -2.99 -2.28
C GLU A 49 -8.00 -3.49 -0.89
N LYS A 50 -7.61 -4.77 -0.81
CA LYS A 50 -7.14 -5.36 0.44
C LYS A 50 -5.85 -4.71 0.93
N ALA A 51 -4.85 -4.54 0.07
CA ALA A 51 -3.56 -3.98 0.43
C ALA A 51 -3.66 -2.51 0.89
N ILE A 52 -4.49 -1.70 0.22
CA ILE A 52 -4.79 -0.33 0.63
C ILE A 52 -5.48 -0.29 1.99
N ALA A 53 -6.46 -1.18 2.22
CA ALA A 53 -7.16 -1.24 3.50
C ALA A 53 -6.22 -1.68 4.65
N GLU A 54 -5.33 -2.64 4.40
CA GLU A 54 -4.33 -3.11 5.36
C GLU A 54 -3.34 -1.99 5.70
N ASN A 55 -2.77 -1.32 4.69
CA ASN A 55 -1.85 -0.21 4.94
C ASN A 55 -2.51 0.94 5.72
N LYS A 56 -3.76 1.30 5.41
CA LYS A 56 -4.51 2.28 6.21
C LYS A 56 -4.62 1.87 7.67
N ALA A 57 -4.93 0.61 7.95
CA ALA A 57 -5.04 0.11 9.32
C ALA A 57 -3.70 0.13 10.06
N GLU A 58 -2.59 -0.17 9.38
CA GLU A 58 -1.23 -0.07 9.92
C GLU A 58 -0.89 1.38 10.28
N ILE A 59 -1.17 2.34 9.39
CA ILE A 59 -0.96 3.76 9.66
C ILE A 59 -1.83 4.25 10.83
N GLU A 60 -3.10 3.84 10.88
CA GLU A 60 -3.99 4.16 12.00
C GLU A 60 -3.48 3.59 13.32
N ALA A 61 -2.89 2.40 13.33
CA ALA A 61 -2.29 1.80 14.51
C ALA A 61 -1.08 2.61 15.01
N ILE A 62 -0.26 3.16 14.10
CA ILE A 62 0.85 4.04 14.47
C ILE A 62 0.32 5.35 15.04
N VAL A 63 -0.64 5.98 14.37
CA VAL A 63 -1.23 7.26 14.78
C VAL A 63 -1.89 7.18 16.15
N ASN A 64 -2.65 6.10 16.38
CA ASN A 64 -3.42 5.89 17.61
C ASN A 64 -2.65 5.18 18.72
N ASN A 65 -1.35 4.94 18.54
CA ASN A 65 -0.54 4.32 19.59
C ASN A 65 -0.48 5.24 20.82
N PRO A 66 -0.95 4.78 22.01
CA PRO A 66 -1.01 5.60 23.23
C PRO A 66 0.37 5.89 23.84
N GLU A 67 1.40 5.17 23.43
CA GLU A 67 2.76 5.37 23.91
C GLU A 67 3.40 6.60 23.26
N ALA A 68 4.34 7.20 23.98
CA ALA A 68 5.16 8.28 23.44
C ALA A 68 5.87 7.83 22.15
N PRO A 69 6.02 8.70 21.14
CA PRO A 69 6.71 8.37 19.91
C PRO A 69 8.16 7.96 20.16
N THR A 70 8.55 6.83 19.60
CA THR A 70 9.92 6.30 19.62
C THR A 70 10.34 5.94 18.20
N PHE A 71 11.64 5.70 17.99
CA PHE A 71 12.14 5.21 16.71
C PHE A 71 11.41 3.91 16.31
N ALA A 72 11.27 2.96 17.24
CA ALA A 72 10.66 1.66 16.96
C ALA A 72 9.14 1.75 16.68
N ASN A 73 8.37 2.46 17.51
CA ASN A 73 6.91 2.49 17.38
C ASN A 73 6.39 3.54 16.38
N THR A 74 7.29 4.30 15.75
CA THR A 74 6.92 5.33 14.77
C THR A 74 7.70 5.18 13.47
N ILE A 75 9.03 5.21 13.50
CA ILE A 75 9.85 5.21 12.28
C ILE A 75 9.98 3.80 11.69
N GLU A 76 10.38 2.81 12.49
CA GLU A 76 10.43 1.42 12.01
C GLU A 76 9.04 0.86 11.71
N ALA A 77 8.02 1.25 12.48
CA ALA A 77 6.65 0.84 12.21
C ALA A 77 6.14 1.41 10.87
N LEU A 78 6.48 2.67 10.56
CA LEU A 78 6.13 3.31 9.30
C LEU A 78 6.90 2.70 8.12
N ASP A 79 8.19 2.42 8.29
CA ASP A 79 9.04 1.78 7.28
C ASP A 79 8.56 0.38 6.87
N ARG A 80 7.98 -0.36 7.83
CA ARG A 80 7.40 -1.69 7.58
C ARG A 80 5.97 -1.66 7.09
N SER A 81 5.28 -0.52 7.21
CA SER A 81 3.89 -0.42 6.78
C SER A 81 3.78 -0.46 5.26
N GLY A 82 2.74 -1.11 4.75
CA GLY A 82 2.46 -1.18 3.31
C GLY A 82 3.20 -2.28 2.56
N GLU A 83 3.86 -3.22 3.22
CA GLU A 83 4.61 -4.32 2.54
C GLU A 83 3.74 -5.09 1.53
N LEU A 84 2.48 -5.38 1.88
CA LEU A 84 1.55 -6.03 0.94
C LEU A 84 1.24 -5.12 -0.25
N LEU A 85 1.07 -3.82 0.00
CA LEU A 85 0.77 -2.85 -1.07
C LEU A 85 1.95 -2.71 -2.02
N ASP A 86 3.18 -2.59 -1.51
CA ASP A 86 4.39 -2.50 -2.32
C ASP A 86 4.55 -3.73 -3.22
N LYS A 87 4.26 -4.91 -2.69
CA LYS A 87 4.25 -6.16 -3.47
C LYS A 87 3.21 -6.12 -4.60
N VAL A 88 1.98 -5.71 -4.31
CA VAL A 88 0.90 -5.67 -5.32
C VAL A 88 1.20 -4.62 -6.38
N VAL A 89 1.61 -3.41 -5.97
CA VAL A 89 2.02 -2.31 -6.85
C VAL A 89 3.18 -2.75 -7.75
N GLY A 90 4.24 -3.31 -7.14
CA GLY A 90 5.42 -3.77 -7.87
C GLY A 90 5.08 -4.83 -8.92
N VAL A 91 4.25 -5.84 -8.59
CA VAL A 91 3.84 -6.87 -9.55
C VAL A 91 3.00 -6.25 -10.66
N PHE A 92 1.99 -5.47 -10.32
CA PHE A 92 1.05 -4.93 -11.31
C PHE A 92 1.72 -4.00 -12.31
N PHE A 93 2.41 -2.97 -11.85
CA PHE A 93 2.99 -1.97 -12.75
C PHE A 93 4.16 -2.53 -13.58
N ASN A 94 4.96 -3.46 -13.04
CA ASN A 94 5.97 -4.13 -13.85
C ASN A 94 5.36 -4.98 -14.99
N VAL A 95 4.25 -5.68 -14.73
CA VAL A 95 3.57 -6.45 -15.78
C VAL A 95 2.89 -5.49 -16.77
N LEU A 96 2.25 -4.42 -16.29
CA LEU A 96 1.63 -3.41 -17.14
C LEU A 96 2.63 -2.78 -18.13
N GLU A 97 3.83 -2.46 -17.66
CA GLU A 97 4.89 -1.87 -18.51
C GLU A 97 5.49 -2.88 -19.51
N ALA A 98 5.57 -4.17 -19.13
CA ALA A 98 6.22 -5.19 -19.96
C ALA A 98 5.26 -5.86 -20.94
N ASP A 99 4.01 -6.12 -20.54
CA ASP A 99 3.01 -6.90 -21.31
C ASP A 99 1.58 -6.38 -21.01
N GLY A 100 1.41 -5.06 -20.96
CA GLY A 100 0.14 -4.41 -20.66
C GLY A 100 -0.87 -4.54 -21.79
N ASN A 101 -2.16 -4.46 -21.41
CA ASN A 101 -3.28 -4.47 -22.33
C ASN A 101 -4.37 -3.47 -21.88
N ASP A 102 -5.42 -3.28 -22.69
CA ASP A 102 -6.49 -2.33 -22.42
C ASP A 102 -7.21 -2.58 -21.08
N GLU A 103 -7.33 -3.84 -20.65
CA GLU A 103 -7.97 -4.19 -19.37
C GLU A 103 -7.09 -3.79 -18.19
N MET A 104 -5.79 -4.03 -18.29
CA MET A 104 -4.83 -3.57 -17.28
C MET A 104 -4.72 -2.04 -17.24
N ASN A 105 -4.78 -1.36 -18.39
CA ASN A 105 -4.80 0.10 -18.43
C ASN A 105 -6.02 0.68 -17.68
N LYS A 106 -7.20 0.06 -17.80
CA LYS A 106 -8.38 0.46 -17.02
C LYS A 106 -8.18 0.29 -15.52
N ILE A 107 -7.58 -0.83 -15.11
CA ILE A 107 -7.23 -1.05 -13.69
C ILE A 107 -6.26 0.03 -13.22
N ALA A 108 -5.25 0.39 -14.03
CA ALA A 108 -4.30 1.45 -13.69
C ALA A 108 -5.00 2.82 -13.52
N GLU A 109 -5.97 3.15 -14.39
CA GLU A 109 -6.78 4.36 -14.28
C GLU A 109 -7.63 4.39 -13.01
N GLU A 110 -8.16 3.24 -12.57
CA GLU A 110 -8.97 3.13 -11.37
C GLU A 110 -8.12 3.17 -10.09
N VAL A 111 -6.96 2.50 -10.07
CA VAL A 111 -6.14 2.36 -8.86
C VAL A 111 -5.24 3.57 -8.61
N THR A 112 -4.81 4.29 -9.65
CA THR A 112 -3.91 5.45 -9.51
C THR A 112 -4.47 6.53 -8.57
N PRO A 113 -5.75 6.95 -8.68
CA PRO A 113 -6.33 7.89 -7.74
C PRO A 113 -6.40 7.36 -6.30
N LEU A 114 -6.63 6.04 -6.13
CA LEU A 114 -6.69 5.40 -4.81
C LEU A 114 -5.32 5.41 -4.13
N LEU A 115 -4.26 5.13 -4.90
CA LEU A 115 -2.87 5.17 -4.41
C LEU A 115 -2.44 6.60 -4.08
N SER A 116 -2.80 7.58 -4.91
CA SER A 116 -2.55 9.00 -4.65
C SER A 116 -3.24 9.44 -3.36
N ALA A 117 -4.53 9.11 -3.20
CA ALA A 117 -5.27 9.45 -2.00
C ALA A 117 -4.71 8.79 -0.73
N LEU A 118 -4.23 7.54 -0.82
CA LEU A 118 -3.56 6.85 0.28
C LEU A 118 -2.25 7.55 0.65
N SER A 119 -1.40 7.85 -0.33
CA SER A 119 -0.13 8.55 -0.12
C SER A 119 -0.35 9.92 0.54
N ASP A 120 -1.31 10.70 0.03
CA ASP A 120 -1.68 11.98 0.62
C ASP A 120 -2.24 11.82 2.05
N GLY A 121 -3.03 10.77 2.28
CA GLY A 121 -3.57 10.43 3.59
C GLY A 121 -2.49 10.10 4.62
N ILE A 122 -1.34 9.59 4.19
CA ILE A 122 -0.17 9.32 5.03
C ILE A 122 0.67 10.59 5.23
N ILE A 123 1.14 11.17 4.13
CA ILE A 123 2.09 12.30 4.14
C ILE A 123 1.49 13.57 4.76
N LEU A 124 0.23 13.85 4.48
CA LEU A 124 -0.45 15.05 4.97
C LEU A 124 -1.17 14.84 6.31
N ASN A 125 -0.97 13.69 6.97
CA ASN A 125 -1.54 13.39 8.27
C ASN A 125 -0.78 14.13 9.39
N ASP A 126 -1.43 15.11 10.00
CA ASP A 126 -0.83 15.91 11.07
C ASP A 126 -0.39 15.09 12.29
N ALA A 127 -1.23 14.14 12.71
CA ALA A 127 -0.93 13.32 13.89
C ALA A 127 0.28 12.41 13.65
N LEU A 128 0.36 11.80 12.48
CA LEU A 128 1.52 10.98 12.08
C LEU A 128 2.78 11.84 11.98
N PHE A 129 2.67 13.01 11.33
CA PHE A 129 3.80 13.91 11.19
C PHE A 129 4.31 14.42 12.55
N GLN A 130 3.43 14.70 13.50
CA GLN A 130 3.86 15.09 14.86
C GLN A 130 4.63 13.97 15.56
N ARG A 131 4.24 12.70 15.38
CA ARG A 131 4.99 11.55 15.90
C ARG A 131 6.39 11.48 15.28
N VAL A 132 6.48 11.56 13.94
CA VAL A 132 7.77 11.56 13.20
C VAL A 132 8.66 12.71 13.65
N LYS A 133 8.10 13.92 13.76
CA LYS A 133 8.80 15.14 14.19
C LYS A 133 9.33 15.01 15.61
N THR A 134 8.54 14.47 16.53
CA THR A 134 8.96 14.25 17.92
C THR A 134 10.20 13.35 18.00
N VAL A 135 10.21 12.25 17.26
CA VAL A 135 11.38 11.35 17.20
C VAL A 135 12.58 12.06 16.58
N TYR A 136 12.37 12.82 15.50
CA TYR A 136 13.43 13.54 14.81
C TYR A 136 14.07 14.63 15.67
N GLU A 137 13.29 15.37 16.46
CA GLU A 137 13.81 16.40 17.36
C GLU A 137 14.68 15.84 18.48
N GLN A 138 14.45 14.58 18.86
CA GLN A 138 15.23 13.88 19.89
C GLN A 138 16.44 13.08 19.33
N ARG A 139 16.68 13.10 18.02
CA ARG A 139 17.63 12.22 17.31
C ARG A 139 19.03 12.19 17.91
N GLU A 140 19.54 13.33 18.41
CA GLU A 140 20.89 13.44 18.98
C GLU A 140 21.01 12.71 20.34
N SER A 141 19.90 12.47 21.02
CA SER A 141 19.84 11.74 22.30
C SER A 141 19.55 10.26 22.11
N LEU A 142 19.16 9.84 20.92
CA LEU A 142 18.88 8.44 20.60
C LEU A 142 20.17 7.73 20.20
N ALA A 143 20.41 6.55 20.77
CA ALA A 143 21.58 5.73 20.41
C ALA A 143 21.36 5.01 19.07
N LEU A 144 21.07 5.78 17.99
CA LEU A 144 20.83 5.25 16.66
C LEU A 144 22.15 4.96 15.93
N ASN A 145 22.20 3.87 15.17
CA ASN A 145 23.28 3.66 14.22
C ASN A 145 23.13 4.54 12.96
N GLY A 146 24.10 4.49 12.06
CA GLY A 146 24.11 5.36 10.85
C GLY A 146 22.93 5.12 9.92
N GLU A 147 22.47 3.87 9.75
CA GLU A 147 21.31 3.52 8.91
C GLU A 147 20.02 4.01 9.54
N GLN A 148 19.84 3.78 10.83
CA GLN A 148 18.67 4.24 11.58
C GLN A 148 18.57 5.77 11.59
N MET A 149 19.69 6.47 11.77
CA MET A 149 19.73 7.93 11.71
C MET A 149 19.37 8.44 10.30
N ARG A 150 19.82 7.76 9.27
CA ARG A 150 19.47 8.08 7.89
C ARG A 150 17.98 7.86 7.64
N LEU A 151 17.43 6.69 8.02
CA LEU A 151 16.00 6.39 7.88
C LEU A 151 15.16 7.47 8.55
N LEU A 152 15.43 7.80 9.81
CA LEU A 152 14.74 8.86 10.53
C LEU A 152 14.81 10.21 9.80
N THR A 153 16.01 10.58 9.33
CA THR A 153 16.23 11.87 8.68
C THR A 153 15.49 11.96 7.35
N GLU A 154 15.57 10.92 6.52
CA GLU A 154 14.89 10.91 5.21
C GLU A 154 13.38 10.81 5.37
N THR A 155 12.88 10.05 6.36
CA THR A 155 11.44 10.02 6.68
C THR A 155 10.94 11.42 7.06
N PHE A 156 11.60 12.11 8.00
CA PHE A 156 11.21 13.47 8.37
C PHE A 156 11.24 14.44 7.19
N LYS A 157 12.30 14.42 6.37
CA LYS A 157 12.42 15.25 5.17
C LYS A 157 11.31 14.92 4.15
N SER A 158 10.98 13.65 3.97
CA SER A 158 9.91 13.24 3.07
C SER A 158 8.59 13.91 3.46
N PHE A 159 8.20 13.83 4.72
CA PHE A 159 6.99 14.52 5.20
C PHE A 159 7.08 16.04 5.01
N ALA A 160 8.17 16.66 5.47
CA ALA A 160 8.34 18.12 5.46
C ALA A 160 8.33 18.69 4.02
N ASN A 161 8.98 18.02 3.07
CA ASN A 161 9.10 18.48 1.68
C ASN A 161 7.84 18.21 0.86
N ASN A 162 7.01 17.24 1.27
CA ASN A 162 5.78 16.86 0.57
C ASN A 162 4.50 17.44 1.23
N GLY A 163 4.65 18.50 2.00
CA GLY A 163 3.52 19.35 2.39
C GLY A 163 2.96 19.08 3.80
N ALA A 164 3.58 18.23 4.62
CA ALA A 164 3.11 17.97 5.98
C ALA A 164 3.00 19.25 6.86
N ASN A 165 3.84 20.24 6.59
CA ASN A 165 3.84 21.54 7.30
C ASN A 165 2.85 22.58 6.74
N LEU A 166 2.13 22.27 5.68
CA LEU A 166 1.20 23.20 5.06
C LEU A 166 -0.07 23.38 5.92
N PRO A 167 -0.71 24.54 5.88
CA PRO A 167 -2.04 24.73 6.45
C PRO A 167 -3.08 23.92 5.62
N GLU A 168 -4.22 23.57 6.25
CA GLU A 168 -5.17 22.62 5.66
C GLU A 168 -5.71 23.05 4.29
N ASP A 169 -5.99 24.35 4.07
CA ASP A 169 -6.41 24.88 2.78
C ASP A 169 -5.40 24.61 1.66
N LYS A 170 -4.11 24.60 1.98
CA LYS A 170 -3.03 24.26 1.04
C LYS A 170 -2.87 22.78 0.87
N LYS A 171 -3.08 21.97 1.90
CA LYS A 171 -3.11 20.52 1.81
C LYS A 171 -4.24 20.04 0.90
N GLU A 172 -5.44 20.62 1.01
CA GLU A 172 -6.55 20.31 0.10
C GLU A 172 -6.19 20.59 -1.36
N ARG A 173 -5.57 21.74 -1.63
CA ARG A 173 -5.12 22.07 -2.98
C ARG A 173 -4.03 21.11 -3.46
N LEU A 174 -3.10 20.71 -2.59
CA LEU A 174 -2.03 19.78 -2.92
C LEU A 174 -2.59 18.39 -3.27
N ARG A 175 -3.56 17.87 -2.51
CA ARG A 175 -4.27 16.61 -2.81
C ARG A 175 -4.88 16.63 -4.22
N ALA A 176 -5.57 17.72 -4.57
CA ALA A 176 -6.14 17.87 -5.90
C ALA A 176 -5.08 17.85 -7.02
N ILE A 177 -3.96 18.53 -6.79
CA ILE A 177 -2.83 18.56 -7.75
C ILE A 177 -2.20 17.17 -7.87
N ASN A 178 -1.96 16.46 -6.76
CA ASN A 178 -1.35 15.13 -6.78
C ASN A 178 -2.21 14.12 -7.52
N GLN A 179 -3.54 14.16 -7.31
CA GLN A 179 -4.48 13.30 -8.02
C GLN A 179 -4.47 13.56 -9.53
N GLU A 180 -4.52 14.81 -9.96
CA GLU A 180 -4.47 15.19 -11.37
C GLU A 180 -3.11 14.80 -11.99
N LEU A 181 -2.01 15.06 -11.29
CA LEU A 181 -0.67 14.72 -11.74
C LEU A 181 -0.49 13.21 -11.92
N GLY A 182 -1.04 12.38 -11.02
CA GLY A 182 -1.01 10.93 -11.13
C GLY A 182 -1.67 10.43 -12.41
N LEU A 183 -2.88 10.93 -12.71
CA LEU A 183 -3.59 10.57 -13.94
C LEU A 183 -2.90 11.09 -15.21
N LEU A 184 -2.39 12.31 -15.19
CA LEU A 184 -1.66 12.88 -16.35
C LEU A 184 -0.36 12.12 -16.61
N SER A 185 0.33 11.68 -15.56
CA SER A 185 1.56 10.88 -15.69
C SER A 185 1.27 9.50 -16.32
N LEU A 186 0.18 8.86 -15.93
CA LEU A 186 -0.29 7.60 -16.53
C LEU A 186 -0.63 7.80 -18.02
N GLN A 187 -1.41 8.83 -18.36
CA GLN A 187 -1.77 9.15 -19.73
C GLN A 187 -0.54 9.46 -20.59
N PHE A 188 0.41 10.21 -20.04
CA PHE A 188 1.67 10.50 -20.75
C PHE A 188 2.44 9.23 -21.07
N GLY A 189 2.58 8.31 -20.10
CA GLY A 189 3.22 7.02 -20.32
C GLY A 189 2.53 6.20 -21.42
N ASN A 190 1.21 6.10 -21.37
CA ASN A 190 0.43 5.40 -22.39
C ASN A 190 0.59 6.01 -23.79
N ASN A 191 0.61 7.34 -23.89
CA ASN A 191 0.83 8.02 -25.16
C ASN A 191 2.23 7.76 -25.72
N VAL A 192 3.27 7.77 -24.88
CA VAL A 192 4.65 7.44 -25.30
C VAL A 192 4.73 6.02 -25.87
N VAL A 193 4.10 5.04 -25.20
CA VAL A 193 4.06 3.65 -25.69
C VAL A 193 3.31 3.56 -27.01
N ALA A 194 2.13 4.21 -27.13
CA ALA A 194 1.34 4.21 -28.35
C ALA A 194 2.11 4.78 -29.54
N GLU A 195 2.76 5.94 -29.38
CA GLU A 195 3.55 6.58 -30.44
C GLU A 195 4.79 5.74 -30.81
N THR A 196 5.42 5.11 -29.83
CA THR A 196 6.60 4.25 -30.08
C THR A 196 6.24 3.01 -30.92
N ASN A 197 5.03 2.47 -30.76
CA ASN A 197 4.56 1.31 -31.49
C ASN A 197 4.09 1.60 -32.93
N VAL A 198 4.01 2.86 -33.34
CA VAL A 198 3.65 3.28 -34.71
C VAL A 198 4.87 3.35 -35.64
N TYR A 199 6.09 3.36 -35.10
CA TYR A 199 7.36 3.33 -35.82
C TYR A 199 7.86 1.91 -35.99
#